data_41806315cb0a75031aa50c5340951129
#
_entry.id   41806315cb0a75031aa50c5340951129
#
_cell.length_a   1.000
_cell.length_b   1.000
_cell.length_c   1.000
_cell.angle_alpha   90.00
_cell.angle_beta   90.00
_cell.angle_gamma   90.00
#
_symmetry.space_group_name_H-M   'P 1'
#
loop_
_entity.id
_entity.type
_entity.pdbx_description
1 polymer ?
#
loop_
_entity_poly.entity_id
_entity_poly.type
_entity_poly.pdbx_seq_one_letter_code
_entity_poly.pdbx_strand_id
1 'polypeptide(L)'
;MIKGIGASSGIAIAKAYKLVMPDLTVTKVTVEDAEAEIKKFDDAMSQTAKELESIKEAAAKNLSAEEAAVFDAHALVLQDPELKTQVEDKIRNEKINADAALDEVANTFIAMFESMDDDYFRERAADIKDVSRRLLANLLGKSLPNPALIDEEVVIIADDLTPSDTAQLNKNLVRGFATNIGGRTSHSAIMARSLEIPAVVSCKTITDETNDADMVVLDGEAGIVIINPSDDEIKEYQAKREAFIAYKEELKKMKNEKSVTLDDHHVELVANIGSPKDIQGVLDNGGEGVGLFRTEFLYMESAQLPTEEEQFNVYKEVLEGLEGKPAVVRTLDIGGDKEIEAIDLPKEMNPFLGVRAVRLCFQRE
;
A
#
# COMPACT_ATOMS: atom_id res chain seq x y z
N MET A 1 -19.76 11.01 16.22
CA MET A 1 -19.97 10.86 14.75
C MET A 1 -19.08 11.83 14.02
N ILE A 2 -18.24 11.33 13.16
CA ILE A 2 -17.29 12.10 12.34
C ILE A 2 -17.74 12.03 10.88
N LYS A 3 -17.60 13.13 10.15
CA LYS A 3 -17.88 13.21 8.73
C LYS A 3 -16.57 13.37 7.96
N GLY A 4 -16.39 12.53 6.97
CA GLY A 4 -15.30 12.58 6.00
C GLY A 4 -15.83 12.51 4.57
N ILE A 5 -15.00 12.04 3.67
CA ILE A 5 -15.32 11.80 2.27
C ILE A 5 -15.44 10.29 2.07
N GLY A 6 -16.60 9.83 1.58
CA GLY A 6 -16.76 8.45 1.17
C GLY A 6 -15.82 8.10 0.02
N ALA A 7 -14.95 7.13 0.23
CA ALA A 7 -13.90 6.74 -0.72
C ALA A 7 -14.16 5.40 -1.37
N SER A 8 -14.77 4.47 -0.66
CA SER A 8 -15.20 3.15 -1.14
C SER A 8 -16.48 2.74 -0.43
N SER A 9 -17.49 2.32 -1.19
CA SER A 9 -18.83 2.02 -0.68
C SER A 9 -18.85 0.75 0.18
N GLY A 10 -19.81 0.70 1.09
CA GLY A 10 -20.05 -0.42 1.99
C GLY A 10 -20.10 0.03 3.45
N ILE A 11 -20.42 -0.92 4.32
CA ILE A 11 -20.55 -0.67 5.76
C ILE A 11 -19.68 -1.65 6.52
N ALA A 12 -18.82 -1.13 7.39
CA ALA A 12 -18.02 -1.91 8.32
C ALA A 12 -18.48 -1.65 9.76
N ILE A 13 -18.51 -2.72 10.54
CA ILE A 13 -18.81 -2.68 11.98
C ILE A 13 -17.81 -3.61 12.64
N ALA A 14 -16.80 -3.05 13.28
CA ALA A 14 -15.73 -3.80 13.95
C ALA A 14 -14.99 -2.91 14.95
N LYS A 15 -14.07 -3.49 15.70
CA LYS A 15 -13.19 -2.74 16.59
C LYS A 15 -12.20 -1.89 15.81
N ALA A 16 -11.85 -0.73 16.36
CA ALA A 16 -10.80 0.11 15.84
C ALA A 16 -9.42 -0.54 16.07
N TYR A 17 -8.58 -0.50 15.05
CA TYR A 17 -7.15 -0.74 15.14
C TYR A 17 -6.43 0.54 14.71
N LYS A 18 -5.74 1.20 15.66
CA LYS A 18 -5.04 2.45 15.36
C LYS A 18 -3.70 2.17 14.71
N LEU A 19 -3.57 2.54 13.45
CA LEU A 19 -2.30 2.56 12.71
C LEU A 19 -1.69 3.96 12.79
N VAL A 20 -1.35 4.39 14.01
CA VAL A 20 -0.75 5.69 14.27
C VAL A 20 0.67 5.47 14.79
N MET A 21 1.64 6.06 14.08
CA MET A 21 3.03 5.99 14.52
C MET A 21 3.21 6.76 15.83
N PRO A 22 3.84 6.15 16.84
CA PRO A 22 4.19 6.87 18.06
C PRO A 22 5.19 7.98 17.76
N ASP A 23 5.19 9.02 18.56
CA ASP A 23 6.23 10.04 18.51
C ASP A 23 7.58 9.41 18.88
N LEU A 24 8.49 9.36 17.92
CA LEU A 24 9.85 8.83 18.08
C LEU A 24 10.89 9.96 18.16
N THR A 25 10.49 11.14 18.61
CA THR A 25 11.41 12.25 18.80
C THR A 25 12.52 11.87 19.77
N VAL A 26 13.74 12.00 19.32
CA VAL A 26 14.95 11.69 20.06
C VAL A 26 15.49 12.96 20.72
N THR A 27 15.88 12.83 21.97
CA THR A 27 16.59 13.90 22.69
C THR A 27 18.00 13.46 23.00
N LYS A 28 19.00 14.16 22.45
CA LYS A 28 20.40 13.87 22.71
C LYS A 28 20.77 14.24 24.16
N VAL A 29 21.21 13.25 24.92
CA VAL A 29 21.58 13.39 26.32
C VAL A 29 22.97 12.81 26.52
N THR A 30 23.81 13.48 27.34
CA THR A 30 25.12 12.95 27.76
C THR A 30 24.90 11.90 28.82
N VAL A 31 25.60 10.75 28.68
CA VAL A 31 25.51 9.62 29.60
C VAL A 31 26.86 9.40 30.30
N GLU A 32 26.80 8.94 31.55
CA GLU A 32 28.00 8.63 32.33
C GLU A 32 28.51 7.21 32.02
N ASP A 33 27.59 6.26 31.79
CA ASP A 33 27.92 4.84 31.55
C ASP A 33 27.59 4.46 30.11
N ALA A 34 28.57 4.51 29.23
CA ALA A 34 28.45 4.15 27.83
C ALA A 34 28.12 2.65 27.62
N GLU A 35 28.68 1.78 28.51
CA GLU A 35 28.44 0.33 28.38
C GLU A 35 26.97 -0.05 28.73
N ALA A 36 26.35 0.69 29.67
CA ALA A 36 24.94 0.52 29.96
C ALA A 36 24.06 0.92 28.77
N GLU A 37 24.41 1.98 28.03
CA GLU A 37 23.69 2.39 26.81
C GLU A 37 23.91 1.40 25.65
N ILE A 38 25.11 0.85 25.50
CA ILE A 38 25.39 -0.19 24.50
C ILE A 38 24.55 -1.43 24.80
N LYS A 39 24.46 -1.82 26.09
CA LYS A 39 23.57 -2.93 26.44
C LYS A 39 22.13 -2.68 26.13
N LYS A 40 21.58 -1.47 26.34
CA LYS A 40 20.21 -1.11 25.90
C LYS A 40 20.08 -1.25 24.42
N PHE A 41 21.05 -0.83 23.64
CA PHE A 41 21.06 -0.97 22.18
C PHE A 41 21.04 -2.45 21.76
N ASP A 42 21.90 -3.30 22.37
CA ASP A 42 21.88 -4.74 22.09
C ASP A 42 20.58 -5.43 22.48
N ASP A 43 19.96 -5.04 23.59
CA ASP A 43 18.68 -5.55 24.04
C ASP A 43 17.57 -5.13 23.03
N ALA A 44 17.59 -3.89 22.54
CA ALA A 44 16.67 -3.39 21.53
C ALA A 44 16.88 -4.07 20.18
N MET A 45 18.11 -4.33 19.73
CA MET A 45 18.41 -5.12 18.54
C MET A 45 17.82 -6.53 18.63
N SER A 46 18.00 -7.18 19.78
CA SER A 46 17.45 -8.52 20.02
C SER A 46 15.92 -8.55 20.00
N GLN A 47 15.29 -7.53 20.54
CA GLN A 47 13.82 -7.38 20.51
C GLN A 47 13.33 -7.13 19.08
N THR A 48 13.97 -6.21 18.36
CA THR A 48 13.63 -5.90 16.94
C THR A 48 13.78 -7.13 16.05
N ALA A 49 14.81 -7.96 16.28
CA ALA A 49 14.99 -9.21 15.53
C ALA A 49 13.82 -10.18 15.74
N LYS A 50 13.34 -10.33 16.98
CA LYS A 50 12.16 -11.18 17.28
C LYS A 50 10.88 -10.63 16.64
N GLU A 51 10.70 -9.32 16.66
CA GLU A 51 9.55 -8.68 16.01
C GLU A 51 9.58 -8.92 14.51
N LEU A 52 10.72 -8.69 13.83
CA LEU A 52 10.86 -8.93 12.39
C LEU A 52 10.61 -10.38 12.02
N GLU A 53 11.08 -11.34 12.81
CA GLU A 53 10.80 -12.77 12.58
C GLU A 53 9.30 -13.08 12.72
N SER A 54 8.64 -12.56 13.77
CA SER A 54 7.18 -12.72 13.95
C SER A 54 6.38 -12.10 12.80
N ILE A 55 6.81 -10.93 12.32
CA ILE A 55 6.20 -10.26 11.17
C ILE A 55 6.37 -11.10 9.90
N LYS A 56 7.58 -11.62 9.66
CA LYS A 56 7.88 -12.50 8.52
C LYS A 56 7.01 -13.76 8.54
N GLU A 57 6.88 -14.41 9.71
CA GLU A 57 6.01 -15.59 9.86
C GLU A 57 4.53 -15.27 9.59
N ALA A 58 4.04 -14.11 10.03
CA ALA A 58 2.68 -13.66 9.79
C ALA A 58 2.48 -13.28 8.31
N ALA A 59 3.44 -12.57 7.71
CA ALA A 59 3.44 -12.20 6.31
C ALA A 59 3.43 -13.42 5.38
N ALA A 60 4.23 -14.45 5.68
CA ALA A 60 4.29 -15.69 4.89
C ALA A 60 2.95 -16.45 4.83
N LYS A 61 2.02 -16.19 5.76
CA LYS A 61 0.67 -16.80 5.75
C LYS A 61 -0.33 -16.01 4.90
N ASN A 62 -0.12 -14.71 4.73
CA ASN A 62 -1.12 -13.78 4.20
C ASN A 62 -0.69 -13.08 2.91
N LEU A 63 0.59 -13.09 2.59
CA LEU A 63 1.20 -12.37 1.46
C LEU A 63 1.83 -13.35 0.47
N SER A 64 2.16 -12.87 -0.72
CA SER A 64 2.97 -13.61 -1.70
C SER A 64 4.42 -13.78 -1.22
N ALA A 65 5.15 -14.73 -1.81
CA ALA A 65 6.54 -14.95 -1.47
C ALA A 65 7.43 -13.72 -1.76
N GLU A 66 7.09 -12.93 -2.78
CA GLU A 66 7.81 -11.70 -3.15
C GLU A 66 7.60 -10.60 -2.11
N GLU A 67 6.37 -10.41 -1.65
CA GLU A 67 6.03 -9.43 -0.60
C GLU A 67 6.65 -9.81 0.76
N ALA A 68 6.77 -11.10 1.06
CA ALA A 68 7.44 -11.58 2.27
C ALA A 68 8.97 -11.41 2.22
N ALA A 69 9.60 -11.37 1.04
CA ALA A 69 11.04 -11.21 0.87
C ALA A 69 11.57 -9.85 1.39
N VAL A 70 10.74 -8.83 1.47
CA VAL A 70 11.11 -7.52 2.05
C VAL A 70 11.58 -7.67 3.51
N PHE A 71 10.98 -8.60 4.27
CA PHE A 71 11.38 -8.83 5.67
C PHE A 71 12.74 -9.54 5.80
N ASP A 72 13.18 -10.27 4.77
CA ASP A 72 14.55 -10.81 4.72
C ASP A 72 15.57 -9.66 4.54
N ALA A 73 15.26 -8.67 3.73
CA ALA A 73 16.10 -7.48 3.58
C ALA A 73 16.19 -6.69 4.89
N HIS A 74 15.07 -6.51 5.62
CA HIS A 74 15.06 -5.86 6.93
C HIS A 74 15.92 -6.62 7.96
N ALA A 75 15.88 -7.95 7.96
CA ALA A 75 16.72 -8.77 8.83
C ALA A 75 18.22 -8.59 8.52
N LEU A 76 18.59 -8.47 7.23
CA LEU A 76 19.97 -8.21 6.81
C LEU A 76 20.46 -6.82 7.27
N VAL A 77 19.63 -5.79 7.15
CA VAL A 77 19.94 -4.44 7.64
C VAL A 77 20.18 -4.45 9.15
N LEU A 78 19.32 -5.13 9.91
CA LEU A 78 19.49 -5.24 11.37
C LEU A 78 20.77 -5.97 11.78
N GLN A 79 21.22 -6.94 10.97
CA GLN A 79 22.42 -7.73 11.22
C GLN A 79 23.69 -7.10 10.64
N ASP A 80 23.60 -5.93 10.03
CA ASP A 80 24.76 -5.25 9.44
C ASP A 80 25.76 -4.87 10.53
N PRO A 81 26.99 -5.45 10.51
CA PRO A 81 28.00 -5.18 11.52
C PRO A 81 28.48 -3.73 11.50
N GLU A 82 28.38 -3.04 10.35
CA GLU A 82 28.82 -1.65 10.21
C GLU A 82 27.87 -0.71 10.95
N LEU A 83 26.55 -0.91 10.80
CA LEU A 83 25.54 -0.16 11.55
C LEU A 83 25.77 -0.31 13.05
N LYS A 84 25.93 -1.55 13.52
CA LYS A 84 26.16 -1.85 14.92
C LYS A 84 27.43 -1.17 15.44
N THR A 85 28.55 -1.35 14.75
CA THR A 85 29.85 -0.81 15.17
C THR A 85 29.82 0.71 15.25
N GLN A 86 29.25 1.38 14.24
CA GLN A 86 29.18 2.84 14.24
C GLN A 86 28.32 3.41 15.37
N VAL A 87 27.18 2.75 15.69
CA VAL A 87 26.35 3.15 16.83
C VAL A 87 27.10 2.98 18.16
N GLU A 88 27.76 1.81 18.39
CA GLU A 88 28.53 1.57 19.59
C GLU A 88 29.71 2.54 19.75
N ASP A 89 30.47 2.77 18.67
CA ASP A 89 31.58 3.72 18.67
C ASP A 89 31.11 5.14 18.97
N LYS A 90 29.96 5.53 18.43
CA LYS A 90 29.39 6.86 18.71
C LYS A 90 28.96 7.00 20.16
N ILE A 91 28.33 5.97 20.76
CA ILE A 91 28.01 5.96 22.19
C ILE A 91 29.27 6.10 23.03
N ARG A 92 30.33 5.32 22.75
CA ARG A 92 31.58 5.35 23.51
C ARG A 92 32.34 6.67 23.39
N ASN A 93 32.46 7.19 22.16
CA ASN A 93 33.28 8.37 21.88
C ASN A 93 32.59 9.67 22.25
N GLU A 94 31.26 9.80 21.99
CA GLU A 94 30.53 11.02 22.28
C GLU A 94 29.81 10.99 23.64
N LYS A 95 29.75 9.83 24.30
CA LYS A 95 29.01 9.61 25.55
C LYS A 95 27.56 10.09 25.47
N ILE A 96 26.85 9.67 24.44
CA ILE A 96 25.44 10.00 24.23
C ILE A 96 24.58 8.75 24.39
N ASN A 97 23.27 8.96 24.61
CA ASN A 97 22.28 7.90 24.73
C ASN A 97 22.15 7.11 23.43
N ALA A 98 21.74 5.85 23.54
CA ALA A 98 21.69 4.90 22.45
C ALA A 98 20.72 5.32 21.33
N ASP A 99 19.56 5.88 21.68
CA ASP A 99 18.57 6.38 20.72
C ASP A 99 19.11 7.55 19.88
N ALA A 100 19.87 8.50 20.49
CA ALA A 100 20.50 9.59 19.76
C ALA A 100 21.64 9.08 18.84
N ALA A 101 22.45 8.13 19.33
CA ALA A 101 23.51 7.54 18.53
C ALA A 101 22.94 6.80 17.30
N LEU A 102 21.87 6.01 17.49
CA LEU A 102 21.19 5.31 16.42
C LEU A 102 20.59 6.28 15.40
N ASP A 103 19.86 7.31 15.86
CA ASP A 103 19.20 8.28 14.97
C ASP A 103 20.24 8.99 14.08
N GLU A 104 21.36 9.46 14.65
CA GLU A 104 22.40 10.14 13.90
C GLU A 104 23.10 9.21 12.89
N VAL A 105 23.40 7.95 13.27
CA VAL A 105 24.04 6.98 12.37
C VAL A 105 23.07 6.57 11.26
N ALA A 106 21.84 6.22 11.60
CA ALA A 106 20.84 5.83 10.62
C ALA A 106 20.57 6.94 9.58
N ASN A 107 20.41 8.19 10.04
CA ASN A 107 20.22 9.32 9.14
C ASN A 107 21.43 9.53 8.22
N THR A 108 22.66 9.23 8.67
CA THR A 108 23.86 9.29 7.85
C THR A 108 23.81 8.24 6.73
N PHE A 109 23.45 6.98 7.04
CA PHE A 109 23.31 5.94 6.05
C PHE A 109 22.17 6.23 5.07
N ILE A 110 21.00 6.65 5.56
CA ILE A 110 19.86 7.02 4.72
C ILE A 110 20.26 8.11 3.72
N ALA A 111 20.85 9.21 4.21
CA ALA A 111 21.28 10.30 3.33
C ALA A 111 22.34 9.86 2.30
N MET A 112 23.24 8.97 2.68
CA MET A 112 24.25 8.42 1.78
C MET A 112 23.58 7.61 0.65
N PHE A 113 22.68 6.70 0.97
CA PHE A 113 21.98 5.86 -0.01
C PHE A 113 20.99 6.67 -0.88
N GLU A 114 20.27 7.64 -0.30
CA GLU A 114 19.40 8.54 -1.05
C GLU A 114 20.15 9.46 -2.02
N SER A 115 21.44 9.74 -1.74
CA SER A 115 22.28 10.54 -2.65
C SER A 115 22.81 9.76 -3.86
N MET A 116 22.66 8.44 -3.88
CA MET A 116 23.05 7.60 -5.00
C MET A 116 21.99 7.62 -6.09
N ASP A 117 22.41 7.76 -7.33
CA ASP A 117 21.50 7.82 -8.49
C ASP A 117 21.19 6.42 -9.03
N ASP A 118 20.64 5.57 -8.14
CA ASP A 118 20.29 4.18 -8.43
C ASP A 118 19.10 3.76 -7.54
N ASP A 119 18.07 3.21 -8.16
CA ASP A 119 16.83 2.79 -7.47
C ASP A 119 17.08 1.71 -6.42
N TYR A 120 17.99 0.78 -6.67
CA TYR A 120 18.38 -0.24 -5.70
C TYR A 120 18.88 0.36 -4.39
N PHE A 121 19.67 1.44 -4.44
CA PHE A 121 20.15 2.11 -3.23
C PHE A 121 19.07 2.95 -2.56
N ARG A 122 18.13 3.53 -3.33
CA ARG A 122 16.95 4.22 -2.77
C ARG A 122 16.03 3.26 -2.01
N GLU A 123 15.81 2.05 -2.53
CA GLU A 123 15.09 0.99 -1.81
C GLU A 123 15.79 0.60 -0.52
N ARG A 124 17.13 0.47 -0.54
CA ARG A 124 17.92 0.20 0.66
C ARG A 124 17.83 1.32 1.69
N ALA A 125 17.74 2.57 1.28
CA ALA A 125 17.48 3.70 2.19
C ALA A 125 16.13 3.54 2.91
N ALA A 126 15.09 3.09 2.21
CA ALA A 126 13.79 2.82 2.80
C ALA A 126 13.83 1.67 3.81
N ASP A 127 14.54 0.57 3.49
CA ASP A 127 14.74 -0.56 4.42
C ASP A 127 15.47 -0.12 5.71
N ILE A 128 16.54 0.67 5.56
CA ILE A 128 17.28 1.21 6.72
C ILE A 128 16.38 2.09 7.57
N LYS A 129 15.55 2.93 6.95
CA LYS A 129 14.61 3.81 7.64
C LYS A 129 13.57 3.02 8.44
N ASP A 130 13.02 1.95 7.87
CA ASP A 130 12.02 1.12 8.55
C ASP A 130 12.63 0.33 9.71
N VAL A 131 13.79 -0.30 9.51
CA VAL A 131 14.50 -1.05 10.56
C VAL A 131 14.94 -0.12 11.69
N SER A 132 15.53 1.03 11.35
CA SER A 132 15.97 2.02 12.34
C SER A 132 14.81 2.58 13.16
N ARG A 133 13.65 2.80 12.52
CA ARG A 133 12.43 3.23 13.22
C ARG A 133 11.94 2.20 14.24
N ARG A 134 11.97 0.90 13.90
CA ARG A 134 11.61 -0.19 14.83
C ARG A 134 12.58 -0.26 15.99
N LEU A 135 13.86 -0.22 15.69
CA LEU A 135 14.90 -0.26 16.69
C LEU A 135 14.81 0.95 17.64
N LEU A 136 14.54 2.14 17.09
CA LEU A 136 14.32 3.36 17.86
C LEU A 136 13.08 3.27 18.74
N ALA A 137 11.98 2.71 18.23
CA ALA A 137 10.78 2.49 19.03
C ALA A 137 11.07 1.57 20.22
N ASN A 138 11.79 0.48 20.02
CA ASN A 138 12.20 -0.42 21.10
C ASN A 138 13.12 0.27 22.13
N LEU A 139 14.08 1.09 21.70
CA LEU A 139 14.92 1.91 22.59
C LEU A 139 14.10 2.88 23.44
N LEU A 140 13.06 3.48 22.85
CA LEU A 140 12.17 4.42 23.53
C LEU A 140 11.03 3.71 24.31
N GLY A 141 10.99 2.37 24.31
CA GLY A 141 9.95 1.60 24.97
C GLY A 141 8.55 1.80 24.37
N LYS A 142 8.49 2.11 23.06
CA LYS A 142 7.26 2.35 22.31
C LYS A 142 6.98 1.17 21.38
N SER A 143 5.70 0.85 21.17
CA SER A 143 5.28 -0.20 20.24
C SER A 143 4.88 0.44 18.91
N LEU A 144 5.38 -0.12 17.79
CA LEU A 144 4.92 0.24 16.47
C LEU A 144 3.70 -0.61 16.10
N PRO A 145 2.64 0.01 15.59
CA PRO A 145 1.52 -0.74 15.04
C PRO A 145 1.98 -1.55 13.81
N ASN A 146 1.44 -2.75 13.66
CA ASN A 146 1.78 -3.63 12.56
C ASN A 146 0.56 -4.31 11.96
N PRO A 147 0.15 -3.93 10.75
CA PRO A 147 -1.03 -4.51 10.09
C PRO A 147 -0.94 -6.03 9.87
N ALA A 148 0.27 -6.59 9.75
CA ALA A 148 0.46 -8.02 9.54
C ALA A 148 0.11 -8.87 10.78
N LEU A 149 0.05 -8.26 11.97
CA LEU A 149 -0.28 -8.92 13.23
C LEU A 149 -1.79 -8.84 13.60
N ILE A 150 -2.61 -8.26 12.74
CA ILE A 150 -4.06 -8.21 12.95
C ILE A 150 -4.61 -9.64 12.85
N ASP A 151 -5.21 -10.14 13.93
CA ASP A 151 -5.74 -11.49 14.10
C ASP A 151 -7.27 -11.54 14.34
N GLU A 152 -7.92 -10.37 14.44
CA GLU A 152 -9.37 -10.22 14.55
C GLU A 152 -9.93 -9.25 13.50
N GLU A 153 -11.24 -9.22 13.32
CA GLU A 153 -11.91 -8.26 12.42
C GLU A 153 -11.81 -6.84 12.95
N VAL A 154 -11.24 -5.92 12.14
CA VAL A 154 -11.01 -4.53 12.55
C VAL A 154 -11.37 -3.51 11.47
N VAL A 155 -11.61 -2.28 11.94
CA VAL A 155 -11.57 -1.05 11.12
C VAL A 155 -10.27 -0.32 11.43
N ILE A 156 -9.44 -0.09 10.41
CA ILE A 156 -8.18 0.64 10.58
C ILE A 156 -8.46 2.13 10.72
N ILE A 157 -7.82 2.75 11.69
CA ILE A 157 -7.82 4.19 11.94
C ILE A 157 -6.40 4.71 11.78
N ALA A 158 -6.18 5.61 10.83
CA ALA A 158 -4.84 6.11 10.51
C ALA A 158 -4.85 7.60 10.16
N ASP A 159 -3.70 8.23 10.15
CA ASP A 159 -3.56 9.58 9.56
C ASP A 159 -3.64 9.50 8.04
N ASP A 160 -2.90 8.60 7.43
CA ASP A 160 -2.99 8.16 6.03
C ASP A 160 -2.54 6.69 5.93
N LEU A 161 -2.78 6.06 4.80
CA LEU A 161 -2.29 4.73 4.50
C LEU A 161 -1.36 4.78 3.28
N THR A 162 -0.12 4.38 3.49
CA THR A 162 0.89 4.26 2.44
C THR A 162 0.64 3.00 1.58
N PRO A 163 1.25 2.91 0.40
CA PRO A 163 1.24 1.66 -0.39
C PRO A 163 1.73 0.45 0.42
N SER A 164 2.80 0.62 1.18
CA SER A 164 3.38 -0.44 2.01
C SER A 164 2.45 -0.87 3.15
N ASP A 165 1.72 0.07 3.77
CA ASP A 165 0.72 -0.26 4.80
C ASP A 165 -0.42 -1.08 4.20
N THR A 166 -0.93 -0.66 3.04
CA THR A 166 -2.06 -1.31 2.38
C THR A 166 -1.71 -2.69 1.81
N ALA A 167 -0.48 -2.90 1.33
CA ALA A 167 -0.01 -4.19 0.85
C ALA A 167 0.04 -5.26 1.96
N GLN A 168 0.27 -4.85 3.21
CA GLN A 168 0.34 -5.74 4.36
C GLN A 168 -1.03 -6.06 4.99
N LEU A 169 -2.13 -5.48 4.49
CA LEU A 169 -3.46 -5.67 5.06
C LEU A 169 -4.03 -7.06 4.73
N ASN A 170 -4.44 -7.79 5.76
CA ASN A 170 -5.22 -9.00 5.56
C ASN A 170 -6.68 -8.65 5.22
N LYS A 171 -7.05 -8.80 3.94
CA LYS A 171 -8.40 -8.51 3.40
C LYS A 171 -9.54 -9.25 4.12
N ASN A 172 -9.24 -10.39 4.76
CA ASN A 172 -10.25 -11.17 5.46
C ASN A 172 -10.53 -10.62 6.85
N LEU A 173 -9.64 -9.81 7.42
CA LEU A 173 -9.75 -9.26 8.78
C LEU A 173 -9.98 -7.75 8.77
N VAL A 174 -9.42 -7.03 7.79
CA VAL A 174 -9.66 -5.59 7.67
C VAL A 174 -11.01 -5.35 7.00
N ARG A 175 -11.98 -4.92 7.77
CA ARG A 175 -13.36 -4.67 7.32
C ARG A 175 -13.57 -3.29 6.73
N GLY A 176 -12.65 -2.36 6.94
CA GLY A 176 -12.67 -1.02 6.39
C GLY A 176 -11.59 -0.16 6.99
N PHE A 177 -11.46 1.08 6.53
CA PHE A 177 -10.56 2.03 7.16
C PHE A 177 -11.07 3.48 7.11
N ALA A 178 -10.61 4.28 8.08
CA ALA A 178 -10.84 5.72 8.10
C ALA A 178 -9.52 6.45 8.29
N THR A 179 -9.32 7.56 7.53
CA THR A 179 -8.09 8.35 7.59
C THR A 179 -8.36 9.83 7.87
N ASN A 180 -7.43 10.49 8.56
CA ASN A 180 -7.50 11.93 8.82
C ASN A 180 -7.37 12.75 7.55
N ILE A 181 -6.45 12.36 6.67
CA ILE A 181 -6.20 13.01 5.39
C ILE A 181 -6.61 12.14 4.21
N GLY A 182 -6.45 12.65 3.02
CA GLY A 182 -6.78 11.93 1.79
C GLY A 182 -7.96 12.56 1.04
N GLY A 183 -8.19 12.08 -0.18
CA GLY A 183 -9.28 12.50 -1.05
C GLY A 183 -9.77 11.33 -1.89
N ARG A 184 -10.78 11.51 -2.75
CA ARG A 184 -11.33 10.46 -3.60
C ARG A 184 -10.33 9.84 -4.58
N THR A 185 -9.25 10.57 -4.88
CA THR A 185 -8.16 10.17 -5.78
C THR A 185 -6.87 9.86 -5.04
N SER A 186 -6.87 9.89 -3.70
CA SER A 186 -5.70 9.48 -2.91
C SER A 186 -5.38 8.00 -3.12
N HIS A 187 -4.13 7.62 -2.87
CA HIS A 187 -3.69 6.23 -2.97
C HIS A 187 -4.55 5.30 -2.11
N SER A 188 -4.78 5.67 -0.84
CA SER A 188 -5.64 4.94 0.09
C SER A 188 -7.07 4.75 -0.46
N ALA A 189 -7.67 5.78 -1.08
CA ALA A 189 -8.99 5.68 -1.68
C ALA A 189 -9.03 4.75 -2.91
N ILE A 190 -8.00 4.78 -3.75
CA ILE A 190 -7.86 3.88 -4.90
C ILE A 190 -7.74 2.44 -4.41
N MET A 191 -6.89 2.20 -3.43
CA MET A 191 -6.69 0.87 -2.84
C MET A 191 -7.96 0.33 -2.18
N ALA A 192 -8.72 1.16 -1.44
CA ALA A 192 -9.99 0.73 -0.86
C ALA A 192 -10.95 0.19 -1.90
N ARG A 193 -11.07 0.87 -3.05
CA ARG A 193 -11.91 0.43 -4.16
C ARG A 193 -11.40 -0.86 -4.80
N SER A 194 -10.09 -0.98 -4.99
CA SER A 194 -9.47 -2.19 -5.54
C SER A 194 -9.64 -3.40 -4.61
N LEU A 195 -9.57 -3.17 -3.31
CA LEU A 195 -9.78 -4.20 -2.29
C LEU A 195 -11.26 -4.46 -1.98
N GLU A 196 -12.17 -3.64 -2.52
CA GLU A 196 -13.62 -3.66 -2.25
C GLU A 196 -13.97 -3.55 -0.75
N ILE A 197 -13.19 -2.81 0.03
CA ILE A 197 -13.45 -2.57 1.44
C ILE A 197 -13.99 -1.15 1.67
N PRO A 198 -14.96 -0.96 2.58
CA PRO A 198 -15.49 0.36 2.93
C PRO A 198 -14.39 1.31 3.41
N ALA A 199 -14.42 2.57 2.93
CA ALA A 199 -13.42 3.55 3.34
C ALA A 199 -13.99 4.97 3.42
N VAL A 200 -13.57 5.68 4.47
CA VAL A 200 -13.85 7.11 4.67
C VAL A 200 -12.53 7.84 4.87
N VAL A 201 -12.26 8.84 4.03
CA VAL A 201 -11.03 9.64 4.10
C VAL A 201 -11.34 11.08 4.46
N SER A 202 -10.32 11.87 4.79
CA SER A 202 -10.49 13.29 5.18
C SER A 202 -11.34 13.48 6.44
N CYS A 203 -11.23 12.58 7.40
CA CYS A 203 -11.92 12.66 8.70
C CYS A 203 -11.31 13.69 9.66
N LYS A 204 -10.11 14.19 9.37
CA LYS A 204 -9.36 15.25 10.08
C LYS A 204 -8.87 14.86 11.49
N THR A 205 -9.73 14.34 12.35
CA THR A 205 -9.49 14.12 13.79
C THR A 205 -9.78 12.68 14.23
N ILE A 206 -9.97 11.75 13.29
CA ILE A 206 -10.39 10.40 13.63
C ILE A 206 -9.39 9.68 14.54
N THR A 207 -8.08 9.92 14.34
CA THR A 207 -7.02 9.33 15.15
C THR A 207 -7.00 9.87 16.58
N ASP A 208 -7.43 11.11 16.80
CA ASP A 208 -7.47 11.72 18.12
C ASP A 208 -8.73 11.30 18.91
N GLU A 209 -9.83 11.10 18.20
CA GLU A 209 -11.14 10.79 18.80
C GLU A 209 -11.36 9.29 19.03
N THR A 210 -10.56 8.40 18.42
CA THR A 210 -10.71 6.95 18.52
C THR A 210 -9.58 6.35 19.36
N ASN A 211 -9.90 5.40 20.24
CA ASN A 211 -8.91 4.57 20.92
C ASN A 211 -8.88 3.17 20.29
N ASP A 212 -7.76 2.44 20.53
CA ASP A 212 -7.71 1.02 20.16
C ASP A 212 -8.85 0.25 20.82
N ALA A 213 -9.40 -0.68 20.05
CA ALA A 213 -10.53 -1.54 20.44
C ALA A 213 -11.87 -0.80 20.67
N ASP A 214 -11.97 0.52 20.42
CA ASP A 214 -13.29 1.18 20.33
C ASP A 214 -14.13 0.51 19.23
N MET A 215 -15.43 0.28 19.50
CA MET A 215 -16.33 -0.19 18.45
C MET A 215 -16.58 0.94 17.44
N VAL A 216 -16.45 0.63 16.17
CA VAL A 216 -16.61 1.60 15.07
C VAL A 216 -17.63 1.11 14.06
N VAL A 217 -18.53 2.00 13.66
CA VAL A 217 -19.35 1.87 12.45
C VAL A 217 -18.78 2.82 11.40
N LEU A 218 -18.49 2.30 10.22
CA LEU A 218 -17.99 3.06 9.09
C LEU A 218 -18.94 2.88 7.91
N ASP A 219 -19.47 3.99 7.39
CA ASP A 219 -20.30 4.04 6.18
C ASP A 219 -19.52 4.73 5.06
N GLY A 220 -18.97 3.91 4.17
CA GLY A 220 -18.11 4.38 3.07
C GLY A 220 -18.87 5.09 1.95
N GLU A 221 -20.18 4.93 1.86
CA GLU A 221 -21.02 5.66 0.89
C GLU A 221 -21.42 7.03 1.43
N ALA A 222 -21.92 7.07 2.67
CA ALA A 222 -22.31 8.33 3.32
C ALA A 222 -21.12 9.17 3.78
N GLY A 223 -19.91 8.58 3.88
CA GLY A 223 -18.72 9.26 4.41
C GLY A 223 -18.82 9.53 5.91
N ILE A 224 -19.36 8.57 6.68
CA ILE A 224 -19.63 8.70 8.11
C ILE A 224 -18.85 7.65 8.89
N VAL A 225 -18.29 8.08 10.03
CA VAL A 225 -17.70 7.19 11.03
C VAL A 225 -18.34 7.47 12.40
N ILE A 226 -18.84 6.45 13.08
CA ILE A 226 -19.40 6.52 14.41
C ILE A 226 -18.51 5.72 15.35
N ILE A 227 -17.97 6.39 16.37
CA ILE A 227 -17.12 5.79 17.39
C ILE A 227 -18.01 5.47 18.59
N ASN A 228 -17.84 4.27 19.15
CA ASN A 228 -18.64 3.75 20.24
C ASN A 228 -20.16 3.92 20.02
N PRO A 229 -20.68 3.34 18.89
CA PRO A 229 -22.09 3.44 18.54
C PRO A 229 -22.98 2.82 19.64
N SER A 230 -24.18 3.34 19.82
CA SER A 230 -25.22 2.73 20.63
C SER A 230 -25.72 1.42 20.00
N ASP A 231 -26.37 0.57 20.81
CA ASP A 231 -26.97 -0.67 20.32
C ASP A 231 -28.00 -0.45 19.20
N ASP A 232 -28.71 0.67 19.22
CA ASP A 232 -29.70 1.00 18.19
C ASP A 232 -29.01 1.45 16.89
N GLU A 233 -27.92 2.21 16.97
CA GLU A 233 -27.08 2.56 15.80
C GLU A 233 -26.44 1.31 15.18
N ILE A 234 -25.93 0.38 16.01
CA ILE A 234 -25.39 -0.88 15.54
C ILE A 234 -26.45 -1.66 14.74
N LYS A 235 -27.67 -1.80 15.28
CA LYS A 235 -28.76 -2.50 14.59
C LYS A 235 -29.16 -1.82 13.27
N GLU A 236 -29.23 -0.48 13.27
CA GLU A 236 -29.54 0.29 12.08
C GLU A 236 -28.49 0.02 10.98
N TYR A 237 -27.20 0.11 11.32
CA TYR A 237 -26.12 -0.08 10.36
C TYR A 237 -25.91 -1.56 9.97
N GLN A 238 -26.25 -2.51 10.83
CA GLN A 238 -26.34 -3.92 10.47
C GLN A 238 -27.40 -4.16 9.39
N ALA A 239 -28.59 -3.60 9.56
CA ALA A 239 -29.65 -3.70 8.54
C ALA A 239 -29.24 -3.04 7.21
N LYS A 240 -28.59 -1.88 7.25
CA LYS A 240 -28.04 -1.22 6.05
C LYS A 240 -26.96 -2.08 5.37
N ARG A 241 -26.08 -2.71 6.16
CA ARG A 241 -25.05 -3.62 5.65
C ARG A 241 -25.65 -4.82 4.95
N GLU A 242 -26.64 -5.45 5.57
CA GLU A 242 -27.36 -6.60 4.99
C GLU A 242 -28.05 -6.21 3.66
N ALA A 243 -28.72 -5.06 3.64
CA ALA A 243 -29.33 -4.53 2.42
C ALA A 243 -28.31 -4.25 1.32
N PHE A 244 -27.14 -3.71 1.67
CA PHE A 244 -26.05 -3.48 0.72
C PHE A 244 -25.49 -4.78 0.14
N ILE A 245 -25.30 -5.80 1.00
CA ILE A 245 -24.83 -7.12 0.58
C ILE A 245 -25.88 -7.78 -0.35
N ALA A 246 -27.16 -7.73 0.03
CA ALA A 246 -28.25 -8.27 -0.78
C ALA A 246 -28.32 -7.59 -2.14
N TYR A 247 -28.17 -6.26 -2.21
CA TYR A 247 -28.10 -5.51 -3.43
C TYR A 247 -26.91 -5.91 -4.32
N LYS A 248 -25.72 -6.07 -3.74
CA LYS A 248 -24.54 -6.58 -4.47
C LYS A 248 -24.80 -7.97 -5.07
N GLU A 249 -25.42 -8.87 -4.28
CA GLU A 249 -25.77 -10.21 -4.77
C GLU A 249 -26.84 -10.19 -5.89
N GLU A 250 -27.77 -9.23 -5.83
CA GLU A 250 -28.73 -9.03 -6.90
C GLU A 250 -28.04 -8.55 -8.18
N LEU A 251 -27.10 -7.60 -8.08
CA LEU A 251 -26.32 -7.14 -9.22
C LEU A 251 -25.48 -8.27 -9.85
N LYS A 252 -24.92 -9.18 -9.04
CA LYS A 252 -24.17 -10.33 -9.56
C LYS A 252 -25.05 -11.25 -10.43
N LYS A 253 -26.35 -11.32 -10.21
CA LYS A 253 -27.25 -12.10 -11.06
C LYS A 253 -27.37 -11.53 -12.46
N MET A 254 -27.12 -10.21 -12.62
CA MET A 254 -27.13 -9.56 -13.93
C MET A 254 -25.89 -9.87 -14.77
N LYS A 255 -24.87 -10.52 -14.22
CA LYS A 255 -23.60 -10.87 -14.89
C LYS A 255 -23.81 -11.52 -16.27
N ASN A 256 -24.84 -12.34 -16.40
CA ASN A 256 -25.11 -13.10 -17.62
C ASN A 256 -26.25 -12.51 -18.48
N GLU A 257 -26.79 -11.36 -18.07
CA GLU A 257 -27.81 -10.68 -18.85
C GLU A 257 -27.17 -10.00 -20.09
N LYS A 258 -27.94 -9.91 -21.16
CA LYS A 258 -27.46 -9.24 -22.36
C LYS A 258 -27.46 -7.73 -22.17
N SER A 259 -26.38 -7.10 -22.58
CA SER A 259 -26.20 -5.64 -22.54
C SER A 259 -26.96 -4.98 -23.67
N VAL A 260 -28.28 -4.82 -23.51
CA VAL A 260 -29.18 -4.24 -24.53
C VAL A 260 -29.89 -3.02 -23.98
N THR A 261 -30.14 -2.06 -24.86
CA THR A 261 -30.99 -0.89 -24.58
C THR A 261 -32.48 -1.28 -24.61
N LEU A 262 -33.36 -0.35 -24.20
CA LEU A 262 -34.83 -0.59 -24.20
C LEU A 262 -35.42 -0.84 -25.59
N ASP A 263 -34.71 -0.42 -26.63
CA ASP A 263 -35.08 -0.66 -28.05
C ASP A 263 -34.30 -1.85 -28.65
N ASP A 264 -33.79 -2.74 -27.80
CA ASP A 264 -33.11 -3.99 -28.16
C ASP A 264 -31.79 -3.82 -28.93
N HIS A 265 -31.12 -2.66 -28.77
CA HIS A 265 -29.80 -2.46 -29.35
C HIS A 265 -28.72 -2.98 -28.40
N HIS A 266 -27.86 -3.89 -28.88
CA HIS A 266 -26.74 -4.42 -28.10
C HIS A 266 -25.62 -3.38 -27.96
N VAL A 267 -25.13 -3.20 -26.74
CA VAL A 267 -23.97 -2.36 -26.40
C VAL A 267 -22.90 -3.23 -25.79
N GLU A 268 -21.75 -3.29 -26.41
CA GLU A 268 -20.62 -4.07 -25.87
C GLU A 268 -20.11 -3.48 -24.56
N LEU A 269 -20.16 -4.27 -23.48
CA LEU A 269 -19.58 -3.91 -22.19
C LEU A 269 -18.21 -4.56 -22.05
N VAL A 270 -17.19 -3.79 -22.32
CA VAL A 270 -15.79 -4.22 -22.30
C VAL A 270 -14.99 -3.50 -21.21
N ALA A 271 -13.97 -4.15 -20.68
CA ALA A 271 -13.16 -3.65 -19.59
C ALA A 271 -11.90 -2.93 -20.06
N ASN A 272 -11.36 -2.07 -19.21
CA ASN A 272 -10.00 -1.57 -19.31
C ASN A 272 -9.12 -2.33 -18.33
N ILE A 273 -8.02 -2.90 -18.80
CA ILE A 273 -7.05 -3.63 -17.96
C ILE A 273 -5.64 -3.05 -18.08
N GLY A 274 -4.82 -3.29 -17.06
CA GLY A 274 -3.41 -2.95 -17.01
C GLY A 274 -2.50 -4.20 -16.99
N SER A 275 -3.03 -5.33 -16.51
CA SER A 275 -2.26 -6.56 -16.34
C SER A 275 -3.13 -7.81 -16.57
N PRO A 276 -2.51 -9.00 -16.76
CA PRO A 276 -3.25 -10.27 -16.81
C PRO A 276 -4.06 -10.57 -15.54
N LYS A 277 -3.63 -10.07 -14.40
CA LYS A 277 -4.33 -10.23 -13.10
C LYS A 277 -5.75 -9.66 -13.10
N ASP A 278 -6.03 -8.70 -13.97
CA ASP A 278 -7.35 -8.05 -14.07
C ASP A 278 -8.40 -8.94 -14.79
N ILE A 279 -7.96 -9.96 -15.53
CA ILE A 279 -8.84 -10.80 -16.37
C ILE A 279 -9.91 -11.50 -15.55
N GLN A 280 -9.55 -12.06 -14.40
CA GLN A 280 -10.52 -12.72 -13.54
C GLN A 280 -11.64 -11.76 -13.12
N GLY A 281 -11.29 -10.51 -12.79
CA GLY A 281 -12.27 -9.45 -12.49
C GLY A 281 -13.21 -9.13 -13.66
N VAL A 282 -12.68 -9.12 -14.89
CA VAL A 282 -13.50 -8.93 -16.10
C VAL A 282 -14.53 -10.05 -16.25
N LEU A 283 -14.09 -11.30 -16.10
CA LEU A 283 -14.97 -12.47 -16.21
C LEU A 283 -15.99 -12.52 -15.07
N ASP A 284 -15.58 -12.22 -13.86
CA ASP A 284 -16.44 -12.25 -12.66
C ASP A 284 -17.55 -11.20 -12.71
N ASN A 285 -17.31 -10.08 -13.38
CA ASN A 285 -18.30 -9.02 -13.56
C ASN A 285 -19.07 -9.08 -14.89
N GLY A 286 -18.92 -10.16 -15.65
CA GLY A 286 -19.67 -10.37 -16.90
C GLY A 286 -19.20 -9.48 -18.05
N GLY A 287 -17.94 -9.02 -18.03
CA GLY A 287 -17.35 -8.27 -19.14
C GLY A 287 -17.36 -9.08 -20.44
N GLU A 288 -17.75 -8.45 -21.55
CA GLU A 288 -17.85 -9.07 -22.86
C GLU A 288 -16.49 -9.15 -23.58
N GLY A 289 -15.47 -8.55 -22.99
CA GLY A 289 -14.09 -8.56 -23.49
C GLY A 289 -13.25 -7.45 -22.87
N VAL A 290 -12.09 -7.21 -23.45
CA VAL A 290 -11.18 -6.13 -23.09
C VAL A 290 -11.21 -5.08 -24.21
N GLY A 291 -11.76 -3.91 -23.90
CA GLY A 291 -11.81 -2.77 -24.81
C GLY A 291 -10.52 -1.97 -24.86
N LEU A 292 -9.71 -2.08 -23.81
CA LEU A 292 -8.40 -1.44 -23.74
C LEU A 292 -7.47 -2.20 -22.80
N PHE A 293 -6.48 -2.89 -23.36
CA PHE A 293 -5.33 -3.35 -22.62
C PHE A 293 -4.22 -2.29 -22.73
N ARG A 294 -3.88 -1.67 -21.59
CA ARG A 294 -2.86 -0.63 -21.49
C ARG A 294 -1.50 -1.27 -21.29
N THR A 295 -0.79 -1.49 -22.39
CA THR A 295 0.52 -2.18 -22.38
C THR A 295 1.64 -1.37 -21.74
N GLU A 296 1.43 -0.07 -21.50
CA GLU A 296 2.42 0.82 -20.89
C GLU A 296 2.83 0.36 -19.49
N PHE A 297 1.96 -0.35 -18.76
CA PHE A 297 2.31 -0.90 -17.45
C PHE A 297 3.49 -1.88 -17.52
N LEU A 298 3.65 -2.61 -18.62
CA LEU A 298 4.83 -3.48 -18.84
C LEU A 298 6.15 -2.72 -18.88
N TYR A 299 6.10 -1.46 -19.28
CA TYR A 299 7.27 -0.59 -19.38
C TYR A 299 7.50 0.21 -18.11
N MET A 300 6.44 0.52 -17.37
CA MET A 300 6.50 1.34 -16.14
C MET A 300 6.94 0.54 -14.92
N GLU A 301 6.72 -0.77 -14.92
CA GLU A 301 7.07 -1.67 -13.82
C GLU A 301 8.48 -2.27 -13.94
N SER A 302 9.24 -1.90 -14.96
CA SER A 302 10.57 -2.44 -15.22
C SER A 302 11.60 -1.33 -15.43
N ALA A 303 12.78 -1.49 -14.84
CA ALA A 303 13.94 -0.62 -15.09
C ALA A 303 14.52 -0.76 -16.50
N GLN A 304 14.13 -1.80 -17.25
CA GLN A 304 14.57 -2.05 -18.63
C GLN A 304 13.35 -2.19 -19.53
N LEU A 305 13.54 -1.92 -20.83
CA LEU A 305 12.47 -2.15 -21.81
C LEU A 305 12.14 -3.65 -21.88
N PRO A 306 10.84 -4.02 -21.84
CA PRO A 306 10.43 -5.41 -21.95
C PRO A 306 10.83 -5.99 -23.31
N THR A 307 11.38 -7.19 -23.31
CA THR A 307 11.74 -7.94 -24.50
C THR A 307 10.49 -8.35 -25.29
N GLU A 308 10.65 -8.71 -26.57
CA GLU A 308 9.56 -9.25 -27.39
C GLU A 308 8.91 -10.50 -26.75
N GLU A 309 9.73 -11.38 -26.16
CA GLU A 309 9.27 -12.60 -25.51
C GLU A 309 8.44 -12.30 -24.23
N GLU A 310 8.85 -11.34 -23.42
CA GLU A 310 8.10 -10.90 -22.25
C GLU A 310 6.75 -10.31 -22.65
N GLN A 311 6.72 -9.43 -23.65
CA GLN A 311 5.48 -8.87 -24.18
C GLN A 311 4.58 -9.96 -24.76
N PHE A 312 5.15 -10.90 -25.53
CA PHE A 312 4.40 -12.01 -26.09
C PHE A 312 3.75 -12.87 -25.02
N ASN A 313 4.48 -13.21 -23.95
CA ASN A 313 3.95 -14.03 -22.87
C ASN A 313 2.77 -13.34 -22.16
N VAL A 314 2.88 -12.05 -21.87
CA VAL A 314 1.82 -11.27 -21.24
C VAL A 314 0.59 -11.16 -22.16
N TYR A 315 0.77 -10.88 -23.45
CA TYR A 315 -0.35 -10.80 -24.39
C TYR A 315 -1.04 -12.16 -24.56
N LYS A 316 -0.26 -13.24 -24.61
CA LYS A 316 -0.76 -14.60 -24.67
C LYS A 316 -1.61 -14.94 -23.44
N GLU A 317 -1.10 -14.63 -22.25
CA GLU A 317 -1.82 -14.87 -21.00
C GLU A 317 -3.17 -14.13 -20.96
N VAL A 318 -3.18 -12.85 -21.38
CA VAL A 318 -4.43 -12.07 -21.49
C VAL A 318 -5.40 -12.70 -22.46
N LEU A 319 -4.95 -13.07 -23.66
CA LEU A 319 -5.83 -13.62 -24.71
C LEU A 319 -6.36 -15.01 -24.34
N GLU A 320 -5.52 -15.87 -23.77
CA GLU A 320 -5.94 -17.20 -23.30
C GLU A 320 -6.91 -17.09 -22.12
N GLY A 321 -6.65 -16.18 -21.18
CA GLY A 321 -7.50 -15.95 -20.01
C GLY A 321 -8.89 -15.40 -20.33
N LEU A 322 -9.07 -14.75 -21.48
CA LEU A 322 -10.36 -14.20 -21.92
C LEU A 322 -11.34 -15.24 -22.51
N GLU A 323 -10.96 -16.52 -22.61
CA GLU A 323 -11.84 -17.61 -23.04
C GLU A 323 -12.52 -17.35 -24.39
N GLY A 324 -11.81 -16.72 -25.33
CA GLY A 324 -12.32 -16.41 -26.68
C GLY A 324 -13.06 -15.09 -26.81
N LYS A 325 -13.16 -14.29 -25.75
CA LYS A 325 -13.71 -12.92 -25.83
C LYS A 325 -12.69 -11.97 -26.49
N PRO A 326 -13.15 -10.87 -27.13
CA PRO A 326 -12.26 -9.94 -27.81
C PRO A 326 -11.37 -9.16 -26.85
N ALA A 327 -10.15 -8.82 -27.31
CA ALA A 327 -9.26 -7.89 -26.64
C ALA A 327 -8.68 -6.87 -27.61
N VAL A 328 -8.77 -5.60 -27.24
CA VAL A 328 -8.09 -4.51 -27.93
C VAL A 328 -6.82 -4.17 -27.17
N VAL A 329 -5.68 -4.48 -27.76
CA VAL A 329 -4.34 -4.21 -27.19
C VAL A 329 -3.87 -2.86 -27.73
N ARG A 330 -3.64 -1.90 -26.84
CA ARG A 330 -3.01 -0.63 -27.19
C ARG A 330 -1.52 -0.86 -27.35
N THR A 331 -0.98 -0.51 -28.52
CA THR A 331 0.47 -0.43 -28.69
C THR A 331 1.06 0.68 -27.82
N LEU A 332 2.38 0.73 -27.69
CA LEU A 332 3.09 1.67 -26.85
C LEU A 332 2.53 3.09 -26.89
N ASP A 333 2.03 3.60 -25.75
CA ASP A 333 1.53 4.96 -25.57
C ASP A 333 2.31 5.66 -24.44
N ILE A 334 3.62 5.82 -24.65
CA ILE A 334 4.58 6.48 -23.76
C ILE A 334 4.94 7.84 -24.32
N GLY A 335 5.28 8.76 -23.43
CA GLY A 335 5.51 10.18 -23.71
C GLY A 335 4.36 11.04 -23.23
N GLY A 336 4.54 12.33 -23.21
CA GLY A 336 3.58 13.28 -22.66
C GLY A 336 3.63 13.31 -21.14
N ASP A 337 2.60 12.74 -20.51
CA ASP A 337 2.45 12.61 -19.06
C ASP A 337 3.03 11.30 -18.48
N LYS A 338 3.52 10.41 -19.35
CA LYS A 338 4.08 9.11 -18.98
C LYS A 338 5.56 9.07 -19.30
N GLU A 339 6.37 9.35 -18.30
CA GLU A 339 7.81 9.19 -18.37
C GLU A 339 8.19 7.77 -17.91
N ILE A 340 9.17 7.16 -18.55
CA ILE A 340 9.79 5.90 -18.12
C ILE A 340 11.31 6.09 -18.15
N GLU A 341 11.99 5.55 -17.15
CA GLU A 341 13.45 5.71 -17.01
C GLU A 341 14.23 5.07 -18.16
N ALA A 342 13.70 3.98 -18.71
CA ALA A 342 14.36 3.26 -19.82
C ALA A 342 14.38 4.03 -21.15
N ILE A 343 13.62 5.13 -21.30
CA ILE A 343 13.60 5.94 -22.54
C ILE A 343 13.79 7.41 -22.19
N ASP A 344 14.94 7.95 -22.55
CA ASP A 344 15.21 9.40 -22.46
C ASP A 344 14.38 10.15 -23.51
N LEU A 345 13.38 10.88 -23.08
CA LEU A 345 12.51 11.69 -23.92
C LEU A 345 12.74 13.18 -23.66
N PRO A 346 12.81 14.00 -24.73
CA PRO A 346 12.95 15.44 -24.56
C PRO A 346 11.74 16.03 -23.86
N LYS A 347 11.95 16.92 -22.89
CA LYS A 347 10.88 17.71 -22.29
C LYS A 347 10.35 18.74 -23.28
N GLU A 348 9.11 18.56 -23.70
CA GLU A 348 8.46 19.39 -24.68
C GLU A 348 7.41 20.32 -24.06
N MET A 349 7.23 21.53 -24.60
CA MET A 349 6.25 22.50 -24.12
C MET A 349 4.79 22.01 -24.24
N ASN A 350 4.53 21.19 -25.28
CA ASN A 350 3.26 20.52 -25.51
C ASN A 350 3.48 19.01 -25.73
N PRO A 351 3.72 18.23 -24.66
CA PRO A 351 4.12 16.85 -24.77
C PRO A 351 3.17 15.97 -25.57
N PHE A 352 1.86 16.23 -25.51
CA PHE A 352 0.86 15.47 -26.29
C PHE A 352 0.94 15.69 -27.80
N LEU A 353 1.50 16.81 -28.26
CA LEU A 353 1.74 17.10 -29.66
C LEU A 353 3.15 16.68 -30.11
N GLY A 354 4.01 16.33 -29.17
CA GLY A 354 5.41 15.98 -29.40
C GLY A 354 5.64 14.51 -29.72
N VAL A 355 6.82 14.03 -29.32
CA VAL A 355 7.28 12.64 -29.58
C VAL A 355 6.64 11.70 -28.55
N ARG A 356 5.59 10.99 -28.95
CA ARG A 356 4.91 9.97 -28.14
C ARG A 356 4.28 8.89 -28.99
N ALA A 357 3.92 7.79 -28.37
CA ALA A 357 3.18 6.69 -28.98
C ALA A 357 3.78 6.26 -30.32
N VAL A 358 2.99 6.14 -31.37
CA VAL A 358 3.47 5.73 -32.70
C VAL A 358 4.56 6.63 -33.27
N ARG A 359 4.58 7.93 -32.94
CA ARG A 359 5.65 8.84 -33.36
C ARG A 359 6.99 8.47 -32.72
N LEU A 360 6.96 8.02 -31.45
CA LEU A 360 8.13 7.51 -30.77
C LEU A 360 8.63 6.21 -31.42
N CYS A 361 7.73 5.28 -31.73
CA CYS A 361 8.06 4.02 -32.39
C CYS A 361 8.72 4.20 -33.78
N PHE A 362 8.39 5.28 -34.51
CA PHE A 362 9.02 5.59 -35.79
C PHE A 362 10.41 6.24 -35.65
N GLN A 363 10.77 6.73 -34.46
CA GLN A 363 12.06 7.38 -34.23
C GLN A 363 13.06 6.47 -33.53
N ARG A 364 12.61 5.45 -32.88
CA ARG A 364 13.40 4.47 -32.12
C ARG A 364 13.07 3.07 -32.62
N GLU A 365 14.07 2.42 -33.21
CA GLU A 365 13.99 1.01 -33.62
C GLU A 365 14.27 0.07 -32.44
#